data_fcfa9777dd3b1bc07cfcf4d837688091
#
_entry.id   fcfa9777dd3b1bc07cfcf4d837688091
#
_cell.length_a   1.000
_cell.length_b   1.000
_cell.length_c   1.000
_cell.angle_alpha   90.00
_cell.angle_beta   90.00
_cell.angle_gamma   90.00
#
_symmetry.space_group_name_H-M   'P 1'
#
loop_
_entity.id
_entity.type
_entity.pdbx_description
1 polymer ?
#
loop_
_entity_poly.entity_id
_entity_poly.type
_entity_poly.pdbx_seq_one_letter_code
_entity_poly.pdbx_strand_id
1 'polypeptide(L)'
;MYHAIVRRKLRRAFADINAGRYDGIVAQFAPQHRHAMPGRHALAGERRSVESTARWYARLQRLLPGLAFDVRAIVVGGMPWRTTAAVAWDDRFTLPDGTPGSNTGVHEFELRWGRVHSLVIHCDSQRLQHYCDRLVERGVAEAGAEPITDVR
;
A
#
# COMPACT_ATOMS: atom_id res chain seq x y z
N MET A 1 -15.04 -20.95 7.57
CA MET A 1 -13.90 -21.49 6.80
C MET A 1 -13.39 -20.49 5.75
N TYR A 2 -14.25 -19.95 4.90
CA TYR A 2 -13.85 -18.99 3.84
C TYR A 2 -13.11 -17.76 4.37
N HIS A 3 -13.63 -17.07 5.39
CA HIS A 3 -12.94 -15.88 5.96
C HIS A 3 -11.55 -16.21 6.55
N ALA A 4 -11.35 -17.41 7.05
CA ALA A 4 -10.03 -17.85 7.52
C ALA A 4 -9.04 -17.98 6.37
N ILE A 5 -9.48 -18.44 5.20
CA ILE A 5 -8.68 -18.51 3.98
C ILE A 5 -8.28 -17.10 3.54
N VAL A 6 -9.23 -16.16 3.53
CA VAL A 6 -8.95 -14.76 3.18
C VAL A 6 -7.95 -14.13 4.15
N ARG A 7 -8.13 -14.32 5.47
CA ARG A 7 -7.17 -13.82 6.47
C ARG A 7 -5.76 -14.38 6.24
N ARG A 8 -5.66 -15.67 5.95
CA ARG A 8 -4.35 -16.30 5.63
C ARG A 8 -3.71 -15.68 4.39
N LYS A 9 -4.51 -15.49 3.33
CA LYS A 9 -4.05 -14.85 2.09
C LYS A 9 -3.53 -13.43 2.35
N LEU A 10 -4.26 -12.63 3.12
CA LEU A 10 -3.85 -11.27 3.46
C LEU A 10 -2.58 -11.25 4.32
N ARG A 11 -2.48 -12.12 5.33
CA ARG A 11 -1.24 -12.25 6.14
C ARG A 11 -0.04 -12.60 5.27
N ARG A 12 -0.22 -13.49 4.31
CA ARG A 12 0.85 -13.86 3.37
C ARG A 12 1.27 -12.69 2.50
N ALA A 13 0.31 -11.90 2.00
CA ALA A 13 0.61 -10.71 1.21
C ALA A 13 1.46 -9.69 1.99
N PHE A 14 1.11 -9.41 3.24
CA PHE A 14 1.89 -8.52 4.10
C PHE A 14 3.27 -9.11 4.44
N ALA A 15 3.38 -10.43 4.64
CA ALA A 15 4.66 -11.09 4.82
C ALA A 15 5.54 -10.99 3.57
N ASP A 16 4.96 -11.07 2.38
CA ASP A 16 5.68 -10.88 1.11
C ASP A 16 6.21 -9.45 0.97
N ILE A 17 5.42 -8.45 1.33
CA ILE A 17 5.88 -7.05 1.38
C ILE A 17 7.05 -6.91 2.37
N ASN A 18 6.93 -7.46 3.57
CA ASN A 18 7.97 -7.42 4.58
C ASN A 18 9.29 -8.08 4.12
N ALA A 19 9.19 -9.05 3.21
CA ALA A 19 10.33 -9.70 2.59
C ALA A 19 10.83 -9.01 1.30
N GLY A 20 10.23 -7.89 0.91
CA GLY A 20 10.57 -7.14 -0.30
C GLY A 20 10.06 -7.77 -1.61
N ARG A 21 9.13 -8.71 -1.53
CA ARG A 21 8.54 -9.41 -2.70
C ARG A 21 7.26 -8.70 -3.16
N TYR A 22 7.41 -7.69 -4.01
CA TYR A 22 6.28 -6.88 -4.49
C TYR A 22 5.66 -7.38 -5.80
N ASP A 23 6.37 -8.14 -6.61
CA ASP A 23 5.85 -8.65 -7.89
C ASP A 23 4.60 -9.52 -7.69
N GLY A 24 4.60 -10.37 -6.68
CA GLY A 24 3.46 -11.18 -6.30
C GLY A 24 2.25 -10.37 -5.83
N ILE A 25 2.47 -9.17 -5.29
CA ILE A 25 1.40 -8.28 -4.83
C ILE A 25 0.65 -7.71 -6.03
N VAL A 26 1.36 -7.18 -7.02
CA VAL A 26 0.76 -6.62 -8.24
C VAL A 26 -0.06 -7.67 -8.98
N ALA A 27 0.39 -8.92 -9.00
CA ALA A 27 -0.32 -10.05 -9.63
C ALA A 27 -1.65 -10.40 -8.96
N GLN A 28 -1.90 -9.95 -7.72
CA GLN A 28 -3.16 -10.18 -7.02
C GLN A 28 -4.29 -9.24 -7.47
N PHE A 29 -3.97 -8.14 -8.14
CA PHE A 29 -4.96 -7.17 -8.59
C PHE A 29 -5.70 -7.67 -9.84
N ALA A 30 -6.99 -7.35 -9.89
CA ALA A 30 -7.75 -7.49 -11.13
C ALA A 30 -7.16 -6.56 -12.21
N PRO A 31 -7.30 -6.91 -13.52
CA PRO A 31 -6.79 -6.06 -14.61
C PRO A 31 -7.28 -4.61 -14.54
N GLN A 32 -8.54 -4.43 -14.16
CA GLN A 32 -9.12 -3.13 -13.83
C GLN A 32 -9.45 -3.13 -12.34
N HIS A 33 -8.92 -2.16 -11.61
CA HIS A 33 -9.09 -2.06 -10.17
C HIS A 33 -8.95 -0.61 -9.72
N ARG A 34 -9.22 -0.38 -8.45
CA ARG A 34 -8.95 0.87 -7.77
C ARG A 34 -7.84 0.65 -6.76
N HIS A 35 -6.75 1.40 -6.89
CA HIS A 35 -5.67 1.47 -5.89
C HIS A 35 -5.50 2.93 -5.50
N ALA A 36 -5.83 3.28 -4.29
CA ALA A 36 -5.86 4.67 -3.86
C ALA A 36 -5.16 4.88 -2.52
N MET A 37 -4.54 6.03 -2.38
CA MET A 37 -3.98 6.50 -1.12
C MET A 37 -4.30 7.99 -0.97
N PRO A 38 -5.11 8.39 0.01
CA PRO A 38 -5.42 9.80 0.24
C PRO A 38 -4.19 10.59 0.68
N GLY A 39 -4.18 11.89 0.36
CA GLY A 39 -3.13 12.81 0.78
C GLY A 39 -2.64 13.70 -0.35
N ARG A 40 -1.54 14.41 -0.09
CA ARG A 40 -0.89 15.32 -1.06
C ARG A 40 0.57 14.96 -1.34
N HIS A 41 1.05 13.86 -0.78
CA HIS A 41 2.43 13.39 -0.93
C HIS A 41 2.64 12.59 -2.22
N ALA A 42 3.87 12.28 -2.55
CA ALA A 42 4.25 11.58 -3.78
C ALA A 42 3.64 10.17 -3.95
N LEU A 43 3.18 9.56 -2.85
CA LEU A 43 2.50 8.26 -2.85
C LEU A 43 0.97 8.37 -2.87
N ALA A 44 0.41 9.57 -2.86
CA ALA A 44 -1.04 9.80 -2.92
C ALA A 44 -1.62 9.48 -4.31
N GLY A 45 -2.93 9.67 -4.45
CA GLY A 45 -3.65 9.55 -5.71
C GLY A 45 -4.32 8.21 -5.93
N GLU A 46 -4.89 8.04 -7.11
CA GLU A 46 -5.65 6.85 -7.50
C GLU A 46 -5.14 6.27 -8.82
N ARG A 47 -4.96 4.97 -8.86
CA ARG A 47 -4.52 4.19 -10.01
C ARG A 47 -5.58 3.17 -10.35
N ARG A 48 -5.73 2.87 -11.63
CA ARG A 48 -6.76 1.92 -12.11
C ARG A 48 -6.20 0.83 -13.02
N SER A 49 -4.91 0.87 -13.33
CA SER A 49 -4.25 -0.11 -14.18
C SER A 49 -3.15 -0.86 -13.43
N VAL A 50 -2.88 -2.08 -13.86
CA VAL A 50 -1.77 -2.88 -13.34
C VAL A 50 -0.43 -2.15 -13.53
N GLU A 51 -0.26 -1.48 -14.68
CA GLU A 51 0.95 -0.73 -14.98
C GLU A 51 1.19 0.42 -14.00
N SER A 52 0.20 1.29 -13.79
CA SER A 52 0.34 2.43 -12.87
C SER A 52 0.52 1.95 -11.42
N THR A 53 -0.16 0.89 -11.03
CA THR A 53 -0.02 0.28 -9.70
C THR A 53 1.39 -0.30 -9.50
N ALA A 54 1.95 -0.99 -10.50
CA ALA A 54 3.32 -1.49 -10.44
C ALA A 54 4.34 -0.36 -10.29
N ARG A 55 4.17 0.74 -11.02
CA ARG A 55 5.03 1.94 -10.88
C ARG A 55 4.92 2.55 -9.49
N TRP A 56 3.73 2.54 -8.91
CA TRP A 56 3.52 3.03 -7.53
C TRP A 56 4.29 2.18 -6.51
N TYR A 57 4.21 0.85 -6.60
CA TYR A 57 4.98 -0.03 -5.70
C TYR A 57 6.49 0.12 -5.88
N ALA A 58 6.96 0.35 -7.10
CA ALA A 58 8.37 0.64 -7.35
C ALA A 58 8.81 1.96 -6.67
N ARG A 59 7.99 3.01 -6.74
CA ARG A 59 8.23 4.27 -6.02
C ARG A 59 8.20 4.06 -4.50
N LEU A 60 7.24 3.30 -3.99
CA LEU A 60 7.15 2.96 -2.56
C LEU A 60 8.46 2.36 -2.05
N GLN A 61 9.02 1.39 -2.78
CA GLN A 61 10.29 0.75 -2.40
C GLN A 61 11.46 1.73 -2.37
N ARG A 62 11.49 2.70 -3.29
CA ARG A 62 12.56 3.71 -3.33
C ARG A 62 12.44 4.75 -2.23
N LEU A 63 11.23 5.17 -1.90
CA LEU A 63 10.99 6.20 -0.89
C LEU A 63 10.99 5.66 0.54
N LEU A 64 10.53 4.43 0.74
CA LEU A 64 10.42 3.77 2.04
C LEU A 64 11.19 2.44 2.05
N PRO A 65 12.52 2.47 1.93
CA PRO A 65 13.33 1.25 1.96
C PRO A 65 13.13 0.46 3.25
N GLY A 66 13.09 -0.87 3.13
CA GLY A 66 12.93 -1.75 4.28
C GLY A 66 11.56 -1.69 4.94
N LEU A 67 10.55 -1.19 4.22
CA LEU A 67 9.17 -1.14 4.73
C LEU A 67 8.72 -2.50 5.24
N ALA A 68 8.31 -2.55 6.50
CA ALA A 68 7.78 -3.74 7.15
C ALA A 68 6.55 -3.38 7.98
N PHE A 69 5.51 -4.18 7.83
CA PHE A 69 4.25 -4.04 8.55
C PHE A 69 4.19 -5.01 9.74
N ASP A 70 3.72 -4.49 10.85
CA ASP A 70 3.22 -5.28 11.97
C ASP A 70 1.69 -5.26 11.92
N VAL A 71 1.11 -6.39 11.48
CA VAL A 71 -0.35 -6.52 11.31
C VAL A 71 -1.00 -6.75 12.67
N ARG A 72 -1.79 -5.78 13.12
CA ARG A 72 -2.47 -5.82 14.42
C ARG A 72 -3.81 -6.53 14.37
N ALA A 73 -4.57 -6.35 13.29
CA ALA A 73 -5.90 -6.95 13.14
C ALA A 73 -6.26 -7.13 11.68
N ILE A 74 -7.02 -8.17 11.39
CA ILE A 74 -7.64 -8.40 10.08
C ILE A 74 -9.12 -8.70 10.30
N VAL A 75 -9.98 -7.85 9.74
CA VAL A 75 -11.43 -8.04 9.73
C VAL A 75 -11.84 -8.42 8.32
N VAL A 76 -12.65 -9.47 8.19
CA VAL A 76 -13.15 -9.96 6.90
C VAL A 76 -14.65 -10.13 6.98
N GLY A 77 -15.35 -9.64 5.97
CA GLY A 77 -16.77 -9.81 5.78
C GLY A 77 -17.14 -10.16 4.34
N GLY A 78 -18.39 -10.54 4.14
CA GLY A 78 -18.91 -10.84 2.81
C GLY A 78 -18.66 -12.27 2.33
N MET A 79 -18.86 -12.47 1.05
CA MET A 79 -18.85 -13.75 0.36
C MET A 79 -17.81 -13.76 -0.78
N PRO A 80 -17.44 -14.93 -1.36
CA PRO A 80 -16.38 -15.00 -2.38
C PRO A 80 -16.55 -14.06 -3.57
N TRP A 81 -17.77 -13.79 -4.00
CA TRP A 81 -18.06 -12.87 -5.11
C TRP A 81 -17.95 -11.40 -4.72
N ARG A 82 -17.99 -11.08 -3.43
CA ARG A 82 -17.77 -9.74 -2.88
C ARG A 82 -17.36 -9.83 -1.42
N THR A 83 -16.05 -9.79 -1.20
CA THR A 83 -15.43 -9.82 0.12
C THR A 83 -14.91 -8.41 0.46
N THR A 84 -15.21 -7.95 1.66
CA THR A 84 -14.58 -6.75 2.22
C THR A 84 -13.60 -7.15 3.30
N ALA A 85 -12.48 -6.47 3.39
CA ALA A 85 -11.51 -6.71 4.44
C ALA A 85 -10.83 -5.42 4.86
N ALA A 86 -10.47 -5.35 6.14
CA ALA A 86 -9.65 -4.28 6.69
C ALA A 86 -8.46 -4.89 7.42
N VAL A 87 -7.26 -4.41 7.11
CA VAL A 87 -6.02 -4.82 7.75
C VAL A 87 -5.42 -3.61 8.46
N ALA A 88 -5.47 -3.62 9.77
CA ALA A 88 -4.88 -2.58 10.62
C ALA A 88 -3.43 -2.93 10.93
N TRP A 89 -2.53 -1.96 10.81
CA TRP A 89 -1.08 -2.17 10.95
C TRP A 89 -0.36 -0.96 11.51
N ASP A 90 0.80 -1.23 12.07
CA ASP A 90 1.87 -0.27 12.27
C ASP A 90 2.99 -0.63 11.30
N ASP A 91 3.71 0.33 10.78
CA ASP A 91 4.86 0.09 9.91
C ASP A 91 6.15 0.72 10.43
N ARG A 92 7.23 0.29 9.84
CA ARG A 92 8.56 0.86 10.02
C ARG A 92 9.34 0.78 8.71
N PHE A 93 10.19 1.74 8.50
CA PHE A 93 11.07 1.82 7.35
C PHE A 93 12.29 2.67 7.67
N THR A 94 13.27 2.66 6.78
CA THR A 94 14.41 3.59 6.83
C THR A 94 14.30 4.53 5.64
N LEU A 95 14.31 5.83 5.88
CA LEU A 95 14.31 6.80 4.80
C LEU A 95 15.64 6.74 4.02
N PRO A 96 15.66 7.16 2.72
CA PRO A 96 16.89 7.21 1.93
C PRO A 96 18.04 8.02 2.56
N ASP A 97 17.75 8.96 3.46
CA ASP A 97 18.75 9.72 4.22
C ASP A 97 19.26 8.97 5.47
N GLY A 98 18.82 7.73 5.69
CA GLY A 98 19.20 6.89 6.85
C GLY A 98 18.35 7.10 8.09
N THR A 99 17.37 8.01 8.08
CA THR A 99 16.50 8.28 9.22
C THR A 99 15.46 7.17 9.36
N PRO A 100 15.24 6.61 10.57
CA PRO A 100 14.13 5.71 10.81
C PRO A 100 12.79 6.44 10.71
N GLY A 101 11.79 5.77 10.11
CA GLY A 101 10.43 6.27 10.01
C GLY A 101 9.41 5.21 10.36
N SER A 102 8.20 5.64 10.67
CA SER A 102 7.08 4.78 11.00
C SER A 102 5.74 5.46 10.69
N ASN A 103 4.72 4.64 10.52
CA ASN A 103 3.35 5.11 10.38
C ASN A 103 2.38 4.10 10.97
N THR A 104 1.12 4.43 10.96
CA THR A 104 0.02 3.55 11.35
C THR A 104 -1.11 3.72 10.36
N GLY A 105 -1.86 2.67 10.11
CA GLY A 105 -2.94 2.77 9.14
C GLY A 105 -3.77 1.53 8.98
N VAL A 106 -4.59 1.57 7.94
CA VAL A 106 -5.50 0.49 7.55
C VAL A 106 -5.49 0.36 6.03
N HIS A 107 -5.34 -0.88 5.56
CA HIS A 107 -5.65 -1.24 4.18
C HIS A 107 -7.10 -1.70 4.11
N GLU A 108 -7.92 -1.02 3.32
CA GLU A 108 -9.30 -1.36 3.05
C GLU A 108 -9.41 -2.04 1.68
N PHE A 109 -9.86 -3.30 1.68
CA PHE A 109 -9.92 -4.14 0.48
C PHE A 109 -11.35 -4.45 0.06
N GLU A 110 -11.60 -4.47 -1.24
CA GLU A 110 -12.66 -5.27 -1.86
C GLU A 110 -12.03 -6.36 -2.73
N LEU A 111 -12.38 -7.60 -2.45
CA LEU A 111 -11.94 -8.77 -3.22
C LEU A 111 -13.15 -9.40 -3.92
N ARG A 112 -12.95 -9.87 -5.13
CA ARG A 112 -13.93 -10.68 -5.85
C ARG A 112 -13.22 -11.91 -6.40
N TRP A 113 -13.72 -13.08 -6.01
CA TRP A 113 -13.12 -14.36 -6.37
C TRP A 113 -11.61 -14.40 -6.11
N GLY A 114 -11.20 -13.83 -4.99
CA GLY A 114 -9.81 -13.81 -4.54
C GLY A 114 -8.90 -12.78 -5.21
N ARG A 115 -9.40 -11.94 -6.13
CA ARG A 115 -8.63 -10.84 -6.73
C ARG A 115 -8.99 -9.51 -6.11
N VAL A 116 -8.00 -8.63 -5.99
CA VAL A 116 -8.19 -7.27 -5.46
C VAL A 116 -8.83 -6.40 -6.55
N HIS A 117 -10.05 -5.94 -6.30
CA HIS A 117 -10.77 -4.98 -7.12
C HIS A 117 -10.69 -3.56 -6.58
N SER A 118 -10.49 -3.41 -5.29
CA SER A 118 -10.25 -2.11 -4.66
C SER A 118 -9.33 -2.27 -3.48
N LEU A 119 -8.37 -1.37 -3.38
CA LEU A 119 -7.52 -1.17 -2.22
C LEU A 119 -7.42 0.33 -1.95
N VAL A 120 -7.82 0.75 -0.76
CA VAL A 120 -7.59 2.10 -0.26
C VAL A 120 -6.67 2.02 0.96
N ILE A 121 -5.55 2.72 0.90
CA ILE A 121 -4.56 2.75 1.98
C ILE A 121 -4.79 4.02 2.78
N HIS A 122 -5.24 3.86 4.02
CA HIS A 122 -5.40 4.95 4.97
C HIS A 122 -4.22 4.93 5.95
N CYS A 123 -3.58 6.05 6.12
CA CYS A 123 -2.51 6.20 7.11
C CYS A 123 -2.51 7.62 7.67
N ASP A 124 -1.59 7.92 8.57
CA ASP A 124 -1.30 9.31 8.93
C ASP A 124 -0.61 10.01 7.74
N SER A 125 -1.42 10.63 6.90
CA SER A 125 -0.96 11.29 5.67
C SER A 125 -0.14 12.55 5.96
N GLN A 126 -0.38 13.23 7.08
CA GLN A 126 0.40 14.38 7.50
C GLN A 126 1.84 13.96 7.85
N ARG A 127 1.98 12.86 8.59
CA ARG A 127 3.29 12.28 8.92
C ARG A 127 4.05 11.86 7.66
N LEU A 128 3.37 11.20 6.73
CA LEU A 128 3.97 10.78 5.47
C LEU A 128 4.39 11.98 4.61
N GLN A 129 3.57 13.03 4.55
CA GLN A 129 3.93 14.28 3.89
C GLN A 129 5.20 14.89 4.50
N HIS A 130 5.29 14.91 5.82
CA HIS A 130 6.48 15.42 6.51
C HIS A 130 7.75 14.64 6.15
N TYR A 131 7.67 13.31 6.04
CA TYR A 131 8.80 12.51 5.57
C TYR A 131 9.18 12.85 4.11
N CYS A 132 8.20 13.01 3.23
CA CYS A 132 8.44 13.40 1.84
C CYS A 132 9.10 14.78 1.75
N ASP A 133 8.62 15.77 2.48
CA ASP A 133 9.17 17.12 2.51
C ASP A 133 10.64 17.11 2.97
N ARG A 134 10.94 16.37 4.02
CA ARG A 134 12.30 16.17 4.50
C ARG A 134 13.21 15.53 3.45
N LEU A 135 12.72 14.54 2.73
CA LEU A 135 13.49 13.89 1.67
C LEU A 135 13.79 14.86 0.51
N VAL A 136 12.82 15.70 0.14
CA VAL A 136 13.04 16.76 -0.88
C VAL A 136 14.15 17.70 -0.42
N GLU A 137 14.14 18.16 0.83
CA GLU A 137 15.19 19.00 1.40
C GLU A 137 16.56 18.34 1.38
N ARG A 138 16.61 16.99 1.41
CA ARG A 138 17.83 16.18 1.33
C ARG A 138 18.23 15.79 -0.09
N GLY A 139 17.55 16.33 -1.11
CA GLY A 139 17.88 16.10 -2.51
C GLY A 139 17.22 14.89 -3.16
N VAL A 140 16.25 14.24 -2.50
CA VAL A 140 15.47 13.14 -3.08
C VAL A 140 14.28 13.71 -3.85
N ALA A 141 14.51 14.05 -5.12
CA ALA A 141 13.51 14.74 -5.95
C ALA A 141 12.19 13.95 -6.11
N GLU A 142 12.26 12.62 -6.16
CA GLU A 142 11.08 11.75 -6.32
C GLU A 142 10.09 11.89 -5.16
N ALA A 143 10.53 12.25 -3.97
CA ALA A 143 9.67 12.49 -2.81
C ALA A 143 8.75 13.71 -2.97
N GLY A 144 9.09 14.62 -3.89
CA GLY A 144 8.26 15.77 -4.27
C GLY A 144 7.57 15.61 -5.62
N ALA A 145 7.64 14.44 -6.23
CA ALA A 145 7.04 14.20 -7.53
C ALA A 145 5.51 14.18 -7.46
N GLU A 146 4.86 14.53 -8.57
CA GLU A 146 3.42 14.40 -8.70
C GLU A 146 2.97 12.95 -8.47
N PRO A 147 1.79 12.74 -7.87
CA PRO A 147 1.23 11.41 -7.68
C PRO A 147 1.16 10.61 -8.98
N ILE A 148 1.45 9.32 -8.91
CA ILE A 148 1.19 8.41 -10.02
C ILE A 148 -0.31 8.14 -10.05
N THR A 149 -0.97 8.62 -11.09
CA THR A 149 -2.42 8.47 -11.26
C THR A 149 -2.77 8.33 -12.74
N ASP A 150 -3.80 7.55 -13.04
CA ASP A 150 -4.47 7.47 -14.33
C ASP A 150 -5.92 7.97 -14.24
N VAL A 151 -6.24 8.68 -13.16
CA VAL A 151 -7.49 9.39 -12.94
C VAL A 151 -7.21 10.91 -12.96
N ARG A 152 -7.86 11.63 -13.84
CA ARG A 152 -7.79 13.09 -13.96
C ARG A 152 -9.01 13.75 -13.28
#